data_0754767a0637bb4e461336258899f696
#
_entry.id   0754767a0637bb4e461336258899f696
#
_cell.length_a   1.000
_cell.length_b   1.000
_cell.length_c   1.000
_cell.angle_alpha   90.00
_cell.angle_beta   90.00
_cell.angle_gamma   90.00
#
_symmetry.space_group_name_H-M   'P 1'
#
loop_
_entity.id
_entity.type
_entity.pdbx_description
1 polymer ?
#
loop_
_entity_poly.entity_id
_entity_poly.type
_entity_poly.pdbx_seq_one_letter_code
_entity_poly.pdbx_strand_id
1 'polypeptide(L)'
;MTARNVKLKVMDNLALDVKHGYRTSMSKTSHANTTVAVVCNPTSNKGKGAQVGGHVIDLLRGAGRKHGFDVIDVTGTSFDDSLANARRRGDEYDYLVAVGGDGMVALGANAVGCSGKPLGIVAIGSGNDFARGLDLPVNRVETAVEGIVGAIVRGTHIDVDMRLVTSLPDGHAIDSTDGTDVSQSRSPIDRYYAGML
;
A
#
# COMPACT_ATOMS: atom_id res chain seq x y z
N MET A 1 -0.22 -9.87 23.23
CA MET A 1 -0.47 -9.07 22.00
C MET A 1 -0.57 -7.61 22.39
N THR A 2 0.31 -6.78 21.88
CA THR A 2 0.25 -5.33 22.11
C THR A 2 -0.26 -4.68 20.82
N ALA A 3 -1.37 -3.97 20.87
CA ALA A 3 -1.90 -3.25 19.72
C ALA A 3 -1.57 -1.76 19.85
N ARG A 4 -1.00 -1.16 18.82
CA ARG A 4 -0.74 0.29 18.72
C ARG A 4 -1.56 0.88 17.57
N ASN A 5 -2.14 2.05 17.79
CA ASN A 5 -2.77 2.79 16.70
C ASN A 5 -1.68 3.49 15.88
N VAL A 6 -1.74 3.31 14.58
CA VAL A 6 -0.82 3.90 13.60
C VAL A 6 -1.66 4.55 12.50
N LYS A 7 -1.19 5.66 11.95
CA LYS A 7 -1.84 6.31 10.81
C LYS A 7 -1.21 5.90 9.51
N LEU A 8 -2.02 5.39 8.59
CA LEU A 8 -1.67 5.19 7.19
C LEU A 8 -2.05 6.45 6.42
N LYS A 9 -1.10 7.01 5.69
CA LYS A 9 -1.38 8.07 4.73
C LYS A 9 -1.83 7.44 3.43
N VAL A 10 -3.05 7.72 3.00
CA VAL A 10 -3.59 7.27 1.71
C VAL A 10 -3.66 8.46 0.77
N MET A 11 -3.14 8.32 -0.45
CA MET A 11 -3.22 9.38 -1.44
C MET A 11 -4.67 9.70 -1.75
N ASP A 12 -5.00 10.97 -1.71
CA ASP A 12 -6.33 11.47 -2.00
C ASP A 12 -6.59 11.39 -3.51
N ASN A 13 -7.18 10.30 -3.94
CA ASN A 13 -7.56 10.08 -5.35
C ASN A 13 -8.85 10.82 -5.72
N LEU A 14 -9.40 11.63 -4.81
CA LEU A 14 -10.63 12.37 -5.05
C LEU A 14 -10.31 13.67 -5.78
N ALA A 15 -10.94 13.88 -6.93
CA ALA A 15 -11.04 15.21 -7.52
C ALA A 15 -11.80 16.11 -6.53
N LEU A 16 -11.19 17.19 -6.13
CA LEU A 16 -11.56 18.33 -5.29
C LEU A 16 -13.05 18.54 -4.85
N ASP A 17 -13.82 17.51 -4.59
CA ASP A 17 -15.18 17.67 -4.06
C ASP A 17 -15.23 17.08 -2.63
N VAL A 18 -14.95 17.97 -1.68
CA VAL A 18 -14.92 17.70 -0.22
C VAL A 18 -16.33 17.37 0.26
N LYS A 19 -16.77 16.12 0.12
CA LYS A 19 -18.05 15.67 0.67
C LYS A 19 -17.95 14.78 1.90
N HIS A 20 -16.77 14.30 2.25
CA HIS A 20 -16.59 13.42 3.42
C HIS A 20 -15.52 13.99 4.34
N GLY A 21 -15.80 14.12 5.63
CA GLY A 21 -15.06 14.81 6.67
C GLY A 21 -13.63 14.30 6.98
N TYR A 22 -12.91 13.75 6.01
CA TYR A 22 -11.51 13.37 6.15
C TYR A 22 -10.62 14.61 6.08
N ARG A 23 -9.74 14.77 7.06
CA ARG A 23 -8.73 15.83 7.03
C ARG A 23 -7.69 15.52 5.97
N THR A 24 -7.67 16.29 4.90
CA THR A 24 -6.57 16.28 3.93
C THR A 24 -5.37 16.98 4.56
N SER A 25 -4.26 16.26 4.72
CA SER A 25 -2.99 16.82 5.18
C SER A 25 -2.09 17.12 3.99
N MET A 26 -1.38 18.23 4.01
CA MET A 26 -0.39 18.58 2.98
C MET A 26 1.00 18.22 3.48
N SER A 27 1.75 17.44 2.70
CA SER A 27 3.18 17.20 2.91
C SER A 27 3.97 18.15 2.02
N LYS A 28 4.94 18.88 2.59
CA LYS A 28 5.88 19.67 1.80
C LYS A 28 6.94 18.74 1.22
N THR A 29 6.67 18.17 0.05
CA THR A 29 7.70 17.45 -0.71
C THR A 29 8.24 18.39 -1.77
N SER A 30 9.55 18.66 -1.77
CA SER A 30 10.20 19.33 -2.88
C SER A 30 10.26 18.32 -4.03
N HIS A 31 9.68 18.65 -5.17
CA HIS A 31 9.54 17.75 -6.33
C HIS A 31 10.85 17.40 -7.06
N ALA A 32 12.02 17.88 -6.61
CA ALA A 32 13.30 17.47 -7.16
C ALA A 32 13.63 16.05 -6.64
N ASN A 33 13.62 15.08 -7.54
CA ASN A 33 13.90 13.64 -7.32
C ASN A 33 12.81 12.84 -6.60
N THR A 34 11.54 13.18 -6.75
CA THR A 34 10.44 12.35 -6.24
C THR A 34 10.39 11.01 -6.98
N THR A 35 10.31 9.90 -6.25
CA THR A 35 10.19 8.56 -6.82
C THR A 35 8.91 7.87 -6.32
N VAL A 36 8.18 7.27 -7.26
CA VAL A 36 6.97 6.50 -7.03
C VAL A 36 7.26 5.02 -7.25
N ALA A 37 7.13 4.20 -6.23
CA ALA A 37 7.20 2.75 -6.36
C ALA A 37 5.83 2.17 -6.70
N VAL A 38 5.80 1.16 -7.56
CA VAL A 38 4.58 0.40 -7.88
C VAL A 38 4.77 -1.04 -7.44
N VAL A 39 3.75 -1.60 -6.79
CA VAL A 39 3.68 -3.02 -6.46
C VAL A 39 2.35 -3.58 -6.93
N CYS A 40 2.38 -4.68 -7.69
CA CYS A 40 1.18 -5.35 -8.17
C CYS A 40 1.20 -6.84 -7.84
N ASN A 41 0.05 -7.50 -7.99
CA ASN A 41 -0.02 -8.96 -7.88
C ASN A 41 0.08 -9.59 -9.29
N PRO A 42 1.23 -10.16 -9.67
CA PRO A 42 1.43 -10.69 -11.01
C PRO A 42 0.55 -11.91 -11.30
N THR A 43 0.13 -12.65 -10.28
CA THR A 43 -0.64 -13.90 -10.42
C THR A 43 -2.15 -13.71 -10.33
N SER A 44 -2.63 -12.51 -9.98
CA SER A 44 -4.06 -12.24 -9.83
C SER A 44 -4.80 -12.38 -11.18
N ASN A 45 -6.04 -12.88 -11.09
CA ASN A 45 -6.97 -12.96 -12.22
C ASN A 45 -6.39 -13.66 -13.47
N LYS A 46 -5.73 -14.83 -13.28
CA LYS A 46 -5.13 -15.65 -14.37
C LYS A 46 -4.10 -14.88 -15.21
N GLY A 47 -3.25 -14.06 -14.57
CA GLY A 47 -2.19 -13.29 -15.23
C GLY A 47 -2.62 -11.89 -15.71
N LYS A 48 -3.89 -11.54 -15.66
CA LYS A 48 -4.34 -10.18 -16.01
C LYS A 48 -3.80 -9.10 -15.06
N GLY A 49 -3.45 -9.50 -13.82
CA GLY A 49 -2.84 -8.59 -12.85
C GLY A 49 -1.51 -8.01 -13.32
N ALA A 50 -0.69 -8.81 -14.01
CA ALA A 50 0.57 -8.34 -14.58
C ALA A 50 0.35 -7.32 -15.71
N GLN A 51 -0.66 -7.53 -16.57
CA GLN A 51 -1.00 -6.60 -17.66
C GLN A 51 -1.49 -5.25 -17.10
N VAL A 52 -2.38 -5.28 -16.10
CA VAL A 52 -2.87 -4.05 -15.48
C VAL A 52 -1.75 -3.35 -14.70
N GLY A 53 -0.89 -4.09 -14.00
CA GLY A 53 0.30 -3.54 -13.34
C GLY A 53 1.21 -2.80 -14.32
N GLY A 54 1.53 -3.42 -15.46
CA GLY A 54 2.31 -2.80 -16.53
C GLY A 54 1.65 -1.53 -17.08
N HIS A 55 0.33 -1.58 -17.31
CA HIS A 55 -0.42 -0.41 -17.78
C HIS A 55 -0.39 0.75 -16.77
N VAL A 56 -0.56 0.48 -15.48
CA VAL A 56 -0.44 1.50 -14.41
C VAL A 56 0.95 2.11 -14.38
N ILE A 57 2.01 1.28 -14.51
CA ILE A 57 3.39 1.75 -14.56
C ILE A 57 3.60 2.69 -15.76
N ASP A 58 3.07 2.34 -16.93
CA ASP A 58 3.21 3.17 -18.14
C ASP A 58 2.47 4.49 -18.01
N LEU A 59 1.27 4.50 -17.45
CA LEU A 59 0.51 5.72 -17.15
C LEU A 59 1.28 6.62 -16.16
N LEU A 60 1.78 6.05 -15.07
CA LEU A 60 2.57 6.80 -14.07
C LEU A 60 3.87 7.33 -14.67
N ARG A 61 4.59 6.55 -15.48
CA ARG A 61 5.79 7.02 -16.20
C ARG A 61 5.47 8.16 -17.15
N GLY A 62 4.34 8.08 -17.86
CA GLY A 62 3.84 9.16 -18.71
C GLY A 62 3.61 10.44 -17.91
N ALA A 63 2.95 10.33 -16.75
CA ALA A 63 2.74 11.45 -15.85
C ALA A 63 4.07 11.95 -15.23
N GLY A 64 4.97 11.04 -14.85
CA GLY A 64 6.29 11.38 -14.30
C GLY A 64 7.12 12.26 -15.21
N ARG A 65 7.14 11.96 -16.52
CA ARG A 65 7.79 12.82 -17.53
C ARG A 65 7.18 14.23 -17.59
N LYS A 66 5.90 14.38 -17.30
CA LYS A 66 5.21 15.67 -17.32
C LYS A 66 5.38 16.45 -16.02
N HIS A 67 5.42 15.77 -14.89
CA HIS A 67 5.35 16.38 -13.57
C HIS A 67 6.65 16.28 -12.76
N GLY A 68 7.70 15.65 -13.30
CA GLY A 68 9.03 15.62 -12.69
C GLY A 68 9.19 14.59 -11.58
N PHE A 69 8.66 13.36 -11.74
CA PHE A 69 8.91 12.26 -10.83
C PHE A 69 9.28 10.97 -11.56
N ASP A 70 10.04 10.11 -10.91
CA ASP A 70 10.46 8.81 -11.42
C ASP A 70 9.54 7.68 -10.95
N VAL A 71 9.53 6.55 -11.69
CA VAL A 71 8.70 5.38 -11.38
C VAL A 71 9.54 4.13 -11.37
N ILE A 72 9.52 3.40 -10.26
CA ILE A 72 10.18 2.11 -10.10
C ILE A 72 9.15 1.00 -9.83
N ASP A 73 9.45 -0.20 -10.34
CA ASP A 73 8.68 -1.41 -10.05
C ASP A 73 9.36 -2.17 -8.92
N VAL A 74 8.59 -2.46 -7.86
CA VAL A 74 9.04 -3.26 -6.71
C VAL A 74 8.27 -4.58 -6.58
N THR A 75 7.53 -4.95 -7.62
CA THR A 75 6.80 -6.22 -7.69
C THR A 75 7.77 -7.39 -7.61
N GLY A 76 7.46 -8.35 -6.76
CA GLY A 76 8.17 -9.61 -6.64
C GLY A 76 7.46 -10.75 -7.37
N THR A 77 8.01 -11.95 -7.26
CA THR A 77 7.43 -13.17 -7.85
C THR A 77 6.29 -13.76 -7.02
N SER A 78 6.20 -13.37 -5.76
CA SER A 78 5.14 -13.76 -4.81
C SER A 78 4.69 -12.56 -3.97
N PHE A 79 3.67 -12.77 -3.14
CA PHE A 79 3.22 -11.76 -2.17
C PHE A 79 4.34 -11.40 -1.18
N ASP A 80 4.97 -12.41 -0.58
CA ASP A 80 6.01 -12.20 0.42
C ASP A 80 7.27 -11.56 -0.20
N ASP A 81 7.62 -11.95 -1.43
CA ASP A 81 8.73 -11.36 -2.17
C ASP A 81 8.44 -9.89 -2.54
N SER A 82 7.21 -9.58 -2.95
CA SER A 82 6.78 -8.21 -3.21
C SER A 82 6.84 -7.34 -1.95
N LEU A 83 6.40 -7.86 -0.81
CA LEU A 83 6.49 -7.17 0.47
C LEU A 83 7.95 -6.93 0.88
N ALA A 84 8.79 -7.97 0.74
CA ALA A 84 10.22 -7.88 1.04
C ALA A 84 10.92 -6.84 0.13
N ASN A 85 10.61 -6.84 -1.17
CA ASN A 85 11.13 -5.88 -2.13
C ASN A 85 10.73 -4.44 -1.78
N ALA A 86 9.43 -4.22 -1.52
CA ALA A 86 8.93 -2.90 -1.16
C ALA A 86 9.58 -2.36 0.12
N ARG A 87 9.80 -3.22 1.13
CA ARG A 87 10.47 -2.84 2.38
C ARG A 87 11.97 -2.58 2.18
N ARG A 88 12.67 -3.50 1.51
CA ARG A 88 14.13 -3.39 1.28
C ARG A 88 14.50 -2.15 0.50
N ARG A 89 13.68 -1.78 -0.49
CA ARG A 89 13.88 -0.61 -1.34
C ARG A 89 13.16 0.64 -0.80
N GLY A 90 12.75 0.60 0.46
CA GLY A 90 11.99 1.69 1.09
C GLY A 90 12.65 3.05 0.97
N ASP A 91 13.97 3.14 1.01
CA ASP A 91 14.70 4.41 0.90
C ASP A 91 14.81 4.93 -0.55
N GLU A 92 14.41 4.13 -1.56
CA GLU A 92 14.49 4.50 -2.98
C GLU A 92 13.23 5.23 -3.47
N TYR A 93 12.15 5.32 -2.68
CA TYR A 93 10.91 5.94 -3.12
C TYR A 93 10.25 6.78 -2.03
N ASP A 94 9.44 7.74 -2.43
CA ASP A 94 8.66 8.63 -1.56
C ASP A 94 7.20 8.19 -1.43
N TYR A 95 6.67 7.55 -2.46
CA TYR A 95 5.29 7.09 -2.58
C TYR A 95 5.25 5.64 -3.01
N LEU A 96 4.30 4.86 -2.46
CA LEU A 96 4.04 3.49 -2.91
C LEU A 96 2.64 3.42 -3.54
N VAL A 97 2.51 2.78 -4.69
CA VAL A 97 1.23 2.51 -5.34
C VAL A 97 0.98 1.01 -5.36
N ALA A 98 -0.08 0.57 -4.69
CA ALA A 98 -0.54 -0.81 -4.68
C ALA A 98 -1.62 -1.02 -5.74
N VAL A 99 -1.40 -1.99 -6.64
CA VAL A 99 -2.30 -2.34 -7.73
C VAL A 99 -2.90 -3.72 -7.49
N GLY A 100 -4.19 -3.79 -7.19
CA GLY A 100 -4.86 -5.06 -6.90
C GLY A 100 -6.10 -4.90 -6.02
N GLY A 101 -6.50 -5.96 -5.33
CA GLY A 101 -7.59 -5.96 -4.34
C GLY A 101 -7.08 -5.68 -2.93
N ASP A 102 -7.93 -5.98 -1.93
CA ASP A 102 -7.66 -5.72 -0.51
C ASP A 102 -6.36 -6.37 -0.01
N GLY A 103 -5.97 -7.53 -0.54
CA GLY A 103 -4.68 -8.15 -0.25
C GLY A 103 -3.48 -7.28 -0.64
N MET A 104 -3.55 -6.58 -1.78
CA MET A 104 -2.49 -5.65 -2.20
C MET A 104 -2.50 -4.35 -1.39
N VAL A 105 -3.68 -3.90 -0.96
CA VAL A 105 -3.79 -2.79 -0.01
C VAL A 105 -3.12 -3.17 1.33
N ALA A 106 -3.39 -4.37 1.83
CA ALA A 106 -2.75 -4.88 3.03
C ALA A 106 -1.23 -4.99 2.88
N LEU A 107 -0.73 -5.48 1.72
CA LEU A 107 0.70 -5.50 1.41
C LEU A 107 1.29 -4.08 1.45
N GLY A 108 0.68 -3.14 0.74
CA GLY A 108 1.12 -1.75 0.69
C GLY A 108 1.16 -1.12 2.08
N ALA A 109 0.10 -1.31 2.88
CA ALA A 109 0.03 -0.84 4.25
C ALA A 109 1.14 -1.44 5.13
N ASN A 110 1.44 -2.73 4.95
CA ASN A 110 2.53 -3.40 5.66
C ASN A 110 3.93 -2.97 5.16
N ALA A 111 4.05 -2.52 3.94
CA ALA A 111 5.31 -1.98 3.41
C ALA A 111 5.62 -0.59 3.95
N VAL A 112 4.61 0.32 4.00
CA VAL A 112 4.81 1.73 4.34
C VAL A 112 4.34 2.14 5.74
N GLY A 113 3.65 1.28 6.48
CA GLY A 113 2.89 1.60 7.68
C GLY A 113 3.62 2.43 8.75
N CYS A 114 4.93 2.23 8.97
CA CYS A 114 5.72 3.02 9.92
C CYS A 114 6.59 4.09 9.26
N SER A 115 6.68 4.13 7.94
CA SER A 115 7.57 5.05 7.24
C SER A 115 6.99 6.45 7.07
N GLY A 116 5.67 6.60 7.24
CA GLY A 116 4.95 7.83 6.96
C GLY A 116 4.82 8.14 5.47
N LYS A 117 5.22 7.23 4.57
CA LYS A 117 5.07 7.38 3.12
C LYS A 117 3.62 7.17 2.70
N PRO A 118 3.08 8.00 1.81
CA PRO A 118 1.70 7.83 1.34
C PRO A 118 1.55 6.60 0.42
N LEU A 119 0.41 5.91 0.59
CA LEU A 119 -0.01 4.77 -0.22
C LEU A 119 -1.06 5.19 -1.24
N GLY A 120 -0.77 5.02 -2.53
CA GLY A 120 -1.75 5.09 -3.62
C GLY A 120 -2.41 3.73 -3.83
N ILE A 121 -3.68 3.72 -4.19
CA ILE A 121 -4.45 2.49 -4.38
C ILE A 121 -5.11 2.50 -5.76
N VAL A 122 -4.77 1.50 -6.57
CA VAL A 122 -5.48 1.17 -7.81
C VAL A 122 -6.26 -0.12 -7.58
N ALA A 123 -7.53 0.05 -7.19
CA ALA A 123 -8.40 -1.03 -6.76
C ALA A 123 -9.01 -1.77 -7.94
N ILE A 124 -8.52 -2.99 -8.24
CA ILE A 124 -8.94 -3.85 -9.36
C ILE A 124 -9.29 -5.28 -8.93
N GLY A 125 -9.45 -5.52 -7.64
CA GLY A 125 -9.90 -6.80 -7.09
C GLY A 125 -11.39 -7.01 -7.19
N SER A 126 -11.88 -8.14 -6.67
CA SER A 126 -13.32 -8.46 -6.63
C SER A 126 -14.05 -7.79 -5.47
N GLY A 127 -13.42 -7.64 -4.29
CA GLY A 127 -14.00 -6.96 -3.12
C GLY A 127 -13.74 -5.47 -3.16
N ASN A 128 -12.51 -5.07 -2.91
CA ASN A 128 -12.06 -3.68 -2.80
C ASN A 128 -12.78 -2.90 -1.69
N ASP A 129 -13.02 -3.56 -0.56
CA ASP A 129 -13.80 -3.00 0.54
C ASP A 129 -13.11 -1.78 1.15
N PHE A 130 -11.78 -1.85 1.28
CA PHE A 130 -11.00 -0.70 1.75
C PHE A 130 -11.14 0.52 0.84
N ALA A 131 -11.05 0.33 -0.48
CA ALA A 131 -11.17 1.41 -1.45
C ALA A 131 -12.60 1.99 -1.47
N ARG A 132 -13.63 1.12 -1.36
CA ARG A 132 -15.04 1.55 -1.25
C ARG A 132 -15.29 2.36 0.00
N GLY A 133 -14.74 1.94 1.15
CA GLY A 133 -14.88 2.66 2.42
C GLY A 133 -14.26 4.05 2.42
N LEU A 134 -13.34 4.31 1.50
CA LEU A 134 -12.69 5.62 1.30
C LEU A 134 -13.21 6.36 0.05
N ASP A 135 -14.26 5.89 -0.59
CA ASP A 135 -14.79 6.43 -1.86
C ASP A 135 -13.75 6.53 -3.00
N LEU A 136 -12.72 5.67 -2.97
CA LEU A 136 -11.71 5.62 -4.02
C LEU A 136 -12.27 4.96 -5.29
N PRO A 137 -11.74 5.31 -6.48
CA PRO A 137 -12.14 4.68 -7.74
C PRO A 137 -11.92 3.16 -7.71
N VAL A 138 -12.97 2.37 -7.95
CA VAL A 138 -12.93 0.91 -8.03
C VAL A 138 -13.10 0.46 -9.47
N ASN A 139 -12.20 -0.42 -9.96
CA ASN A 139 -12.18 -0.92 -11.34
C ASN A 139 -12.12 0.20 -12.41
N ARG A 140 -11.51 1.33 -12.06
CA ARG A 140 -11.30 2.50 -12.92
C ARG A 140 -9.82 2.89 -12.87
N VAL A 141 -9.01 2.21 -13.66
CA VAL A 141 -7.54 2.34 -13.58
C VAL A 141 -7.09 3.77 -13.89
N GLU A 142 -7.54 4.33 -14.98
CA GLU A 142 -7.15 5.68 -15.46
C GLU A 142 -7.56 6.74 -14.42
N THR A 143 -8.80 6.70 -13.94
CA THR A 143 -9.30 7.63 -12.92
C THR A 143 -8.51 7.53 -11.61
N ALA A 144 -8.15 6.31 -11.19
CA ALA A 144 -7.34 6.09 -9.99
C ALA A 144 -5.93 6.67 -10.17
N VAL A 145 -5.30 6.42 -11.32
CA VAL A 145 -3.96 6.96 -11.62
C VAL A 145 -3.97 8.48 -11.72
N GLU A 146 -4.97 9.08 -12.37
CA GLU A 146 -5.12 10.54 -12.43
C GLU A 146 -5.25 11.16 -11.03
N GLY A 147 -6.05 10.55 -10.15
CA GLY A 147 -6.19 10.97 -8.77
C GLY A 147 -4.87 10.86 -7.99
N ILE A 148 -4.16 9.73 -8.12
CA ILE A 148 -2.84 9.51 -7.51
C ILE A 148 -1.84 10.57 -7.98
N VAL A 149 -1.75 10.82 -9.29
CA VAL A 149 -0.87 11.87 -9.85
C VAL A 149 -1.24 13.24 -9.29
N GLY A 150 -2.52 13.55 -9.22
CA GLY A 150 -3.01 14.78 -8.61
C GLY A 150 -2.59 14.91 -7.15
N ALA A 151 -2.69 13.83 -6.36
CA ALA A 151 -2.28 13.81 -4.96
C ALA A 151 -0.75 13.99 -4.81
N ILE A 152 0.06 13.35 -5.66
CA ILE A 152 1.51 13.52 -5.69
C ILE A 152 1.88 14.98 -5.96
N VAL A 153 1.29 15.56 -7.02
CA VAL A 153 1.57 16.96 -7.43
C VAL A 153 1.15 17.96 -6.35
N ARG A 154 0.05 17.72 -5.66
CA ARG A 154 -0.43 18.60 -4.57
C ARG A 154 0.21 18.28 -3.21
N GLY A 155 0.87 17.13 -3.05
CA GLY A 155 1.34 16.64 -1.76
C GLY A 155 0.20 16.31 -0.79
N THR A 156 -0.96 15.86 -1.28
CA THR A 156 -2.16 15.62 -0.46
C THR A 156 -2.33 14.14 -0.12
N HIS A 157 -2.84 13.87 1.08
CA HIS A 157 -3.21 12.54 1.55
C HIS A 157 -4.28 12.63 2.63
N ILE A 158 -4.98 11.54 2.87
CA ILE A 158 -5.87 11.35 4.01
C ILE A 158 -5.20 10.42 5.02
N ASP A 159 -5.39 10.69 6.30
CA ASP A 159 -4.90 9.84 7.38
C ASP A 159 -5.97 8.80 7.75
N VAL A 160 -5.62 7.52 7.64
CA VAL A 160 -6.49 6.39 7.98
C VAL A 160 -5.92 5.69 9.20
N ASP A 161 -6.75 5.46 10.21
CA ASP A 161 -6.33 4.74 11.41
C ASP A 161 -6.14 3.24 11.11
N MET A 162 -4.99 2.71 11.53
CA MET A 162 -4.65 1.29 11.43
C MET A 162 -4.27 0.75 12.80
N ARG A 163 -4.39 -0.56 12.96
CA ARG A 163 -3.84 -1.29 14.10
C ARG A 163 -2.59 -2.06 13.71
N LEU A 164 -1.49 -1.79 14.39
CA LEU A 164 -0.32 -2.65 14.38
C LEU A 164 -0.53 -3.78 15.39
N VAL A 165 -0.48 -5.01 14.93
CA VAL A 165 -0.49 -6.19 15.79
C VAL A 165 0.90 -6.81 15.77
N THR A 166 1.55 -6.79 16.92
CA THR A 166 2.87 -7.42 17.11
C THR A 166 2.66 -8.77 17.79
N SER A 167 3.20 -9.85 17.25
CA SER A 167 3.32 -11.10 17.96
C SER A 167 4.36 -10.95 19.05
N LEU A 168 4.02 -11.36 20.28
CA LEU A 168 5.02 -11.40 21.35
C LEU A 168 6.11 -12.41 20.98
N PRO A 169 7.40 -12.09 21.19
CA PRO A 169 8.42 -13.11 21.13
C PRO A 169 8.19 -14.09 22.28
N ASP A 170 8.07 -15.33 21.95
CA ASP A 170 8.12 -16.51 22.76
C ASP A 170 7.50 -16.51 24.17
N GLY A 171 6.56 -17.41 24.33
CA GLY A 171 6.17 -17.97 25.59
C GLY A 171 4.68 -17.92 25.86
N HIS A 172 3.97 -18.77 25.24
CA HIS A 172 2.95 -19.70 25.73
C HIS A 172 2.21 -20.23 24.52
N ALA A 173 2.77 -21.27 23.90
CA ALA A 173 1.95 -22.22 23.18
C ALA A 173 0.97 -22.80 24.21
N ILE A 174 -0.31 -22.63 23.97
CA ILE A 174 -1.32 -23.39 24.68
C ILE A 174 -1.04 -24.84 24.31
N ASP A 175 -0.70 -25.60 25.35
CA ASP A 175 -0.46 -27.02 25.32
C ASP A 175 -1.60 -27.74 24.57
N SER A 176 -1.33 -28.20 23.38
CA SER A 176 -2.02 -29.32 22.77
C SER A 176 -0.99 -30.41 22.57
N THR A 177 -1.07 -31.38 23.47
CA THR A 177 -0.41 -32.68 23.48
C THR A 177 -0.21 -33.23 22.08
N ASP A 178 0.98 -33.02 21.49
CA ASP A 178 1.70 -34.04 20.74
C ASP A 178 3.16 -33.61 20.53
N GLY A 179 4.09 -34.47 20.93
CA GLY A 179 5.49 -34.18 21.05
C GLY A 179 6.20 -34.20 19.71
N THR A 180 6.44 -33.04 19.13
CA THR A 180 7.55 -32.82 18.20
C THR A 180 8.10 -31.41 18.43
N ASP A 181 9.30 -31.38 19.00
CA ASP A 181 10.13 -30.21 19.22
C ASP A 181 10.51 -29.57 17.86
N VAL A 182 9.90 -28.42 17.54
CA VAL A 182 10.31 -27.58 16.44
C VAL A 182 10.66 -26.21 17.00
N SER A 183 11.82 -26.12 17.61
CA SER A 183 12.46 -24.85 17.95
C SER A 183 12.94 -24.12 16.68
N GLN A 184 12.03 -23.54 15.93
CA GLN A 184 12.34 -22.49 14.96
C GLN A 184 12.00 -21.14 15.58
N SER A 185 13.04 -20.38 15.92
CA SER A 185 12.93 -19.00 16.33
C SER A 185 12.27 -18.20 15.20
N ARG A 186 10.96 -18.01 15.29
CA ARG A 186 10.23 -17.12 14.40
C ARG A 186 10.45 -15.69 14.87
N SER A 187 11.08 -14.88 14.03
CA SER A 187 11.11 -13.43 14.22
C SER A 187 9.68 -12.89 14.45
N PRO A 188 9.49 -11.90 15.35
CA PRO A 188 8.17 -11.32 15.59
C PRO A 188 7.58 -10.83 14.27
N ILE A 189 6.37 -11.29 13.97
CA ILE A 189 5.65 -10.88 12.76
C ILE A 189 4.85 -9.63 13.12
N ASP A 190 5.35 -8.47 12.72
CA ASP A 190 4.59 -7.24 12.78
C ASP A 190 3.69 -7.12 11.54
N ARG A 191 2.38 -7.12 11.75
CA ARG A 191 1.39 -6.94 10.69
C ARG A 191 0.48 -5.77 10.98
N TYR A 192 0.28 -4.93 9.96
CA TYR A 192 -0.70 -3.84 10.00
C TYR A 192 -2.03 -4.33 9.45
N TYR A 193 -3.08 -4.04 10.19
CA TYR A 193 -4.45 -4.30 9.77
C TYR A 193 -5.17 -2.95 9.66
N ALA A 194 -5.65 -2.63 8.48
CA ALA A 194 -6.62 -1.57 8.29
C ALA A 194 -7.98 -2.14 8.69
N GLY A 195 -8.49 -1.76 9.85
CA GLY A 195 -9.84 -2.10 10.28
C GLY A 195 -10.76 -0.96 9.90
N MET A 196 -11.76 -1.22 9.06
CA MET A 196 -12.96 -0.39 9.05
C MET A 196 -13.76 -0.75 10.29
N LEU A 197 -13.99 0.23 11.17
CA LEU A 197 -14.98 0.17 12.24
C LEU A 197 -16.29 0.68 11.71
#